data_4f83b54e2b6e17217e9e1f972dd2799c
#
_entry.id   4f83b54e2b6e17217e9e1f972dd2799c
#
_cell.length_a   1.000
_cell.length_b   1.000
_cell.length_c   1.000
_cell.angle_alpha   90.00
_cell.angle_beta   90.00
_cell.angle_gamma   90.00
#
_symmetry.space_group_name_H-M   'P 1'
#
loop_
_entity.id
_entity.type
_entity.pdbx_description
1 polymer ?
#
loop_
_entity_poly.entity_id
_entity_poly.type
_entity_poly.pdbx_seq_one_letter_code
_entity_poly.pdbx_strand_id
1 'polypeptide(L)'
;MRVLIDACVLYPTVMRELVVGAAKLGLFEPRWSDRILEEWARATRKIDDAAEVFARGEIVMLNTAFPRAIISVKGGLEQRLWLPDADDVHVLAAAISGSCDGIMTMNNKDFPREILTDEGLIRFGPDEFCCRMLAEDPIGMRGVADAILAQAHAMGGESWEMRALMKKARLPRFGKALV
;
A
#
# COMPACT_ATOMS: atom_id res chain seq x y z
N MET A 1 3.30 -11.08 -9.78
CA MET A 1 4.12 -9.91 -9.45
C MET A 1 4.10 -9.72 -7.94
N ARG A 2 5.26 -9.58 -7.29
CA ARG A 2 5.41 -9.32 -5.85
C ARG A 2 5.69 -7.85 -5.63
N VAL A 3 4.87 -7.19 -4.82
CA VAL A 3 5.01 -5.75 -4.57
C VAL A 3 5.12 -5.50 -3.08
N LEU A 4 6.23 -4.88 -2.65
CA LEU A 4 6.35 -4.37 -1.29
C LEU A 4 5.48 -3.13 -1.15
N ILE A 5 4.67 -3.08 -0.11
CA ILE A 5 3.79 -1.96 0.19
C ILE A 5 4.40 -1.16 1.35
N ASP A 6 4.71 0.09 1.08
CA ASP A 6 5.23 1.03 2.06
C ASP A 6 4.14 1.50 3.05
N ALA A 7 4.53 1.85 4.28
CA ALA A 7 3.65 2.31 5.35
C ALA A 7 2.78 3.51 4.92
N CYS A 8 3.30 4.42 4.09
CA CYS A 8 2.56 5.58 3.58
C CYS A 8 1.35 5.20 2.70
N VAL A 9 1.35 4.00 2.10
CA VAL A 9 0.23 3.45 1.32
C VAL A 9 -0.76 2.71 2.22
N LEU A 10 -0.29 2.06 3.27
CA LEU A 10 -1.13 1.36 4.26
C LEU A 10 -1.87 2.32 5.19
N TYR A 11 -1.32 3.49 5.46
CA TYR A 11 -1.87 4.45 6.41
C TYR A 11 -3.25 5.01 5.99
N PRO A 12 -3.50 5.47 4.73
CA PRO A 12 -4.80 5.99 4.33
C PRO A 12 -5.79 4.84 4.08
N THR A 13 -6.89 4.81 4.82
CA THR A 13 -7.86 3.70 4.81
C THR A 13 -8.38 3.35 3.42
N VAL A 14 -8.93 4.30 2.67
CA VAL A 14 -9.50 4.04 1.33
C VAL A 14 -8.44 3.52 0.35
N MET A 15 -7.23 4.08 0.38
CA MET A 15 -6.12 3.62 -0.45
C MET A 15 -5.70 2.20 -0.08
N ARG A 16 -5.52 1.94 1.22
CA ARG A 16 -5.20 0.61 1.75
C ARG A 16 -6.22 -0.43 1.31
N GLU A 17 -7.50 -0.15 1.52
CA GLU A 17 -8.57 -1.08 1.17
C GLU A 17 -8.62 -1.38 -0.32
N LEU A 18 -8.39 -0.38 -1.19
CA LEU A 18 -8.34 -0.59 -2.63
C LEU A 18 -7.14 -1.45 -3.04
N VAL A 19 -5.95 -1.15 -2.52
CA VAL A 19 -4.72 -1.91 -2.81
C VAL A 19 -4.83 -3.35 -2.28
N VAL A 20 -5.30 -3.51 -1.05
CA VAL A 20 -5.53 -4.84 -0.44
C VAL A 20 -6.64 -5.60 -1.18
N GLY A 21 -7.69 -4.91 -1.62
CA GLY A 21 -8.74 -5.49 -2.45
C GLY A 21 -8.21 -6.07 -3.76
N ALA A 22 -7.33 -5.33 -4.45
CA ALA A 22 -6.65 -5.83 -5.65
C ALA A 22 -5.80 -7.09 -5.36
N ALA A 23 -5.11 -7.11 -4.22
CA ALA A 23 -4.35 -8.29 -3.79
C ALA A 23 -5.25 -9.49 -3.46
N LYS A 24 -6.43 -9.26 -2.84
CA LYS A 24 -7.43 -10.31 -2.58
C LYS A 24 -8.02 -10.90 -3.87
N LEU A 25 -8.12 -10.11 -4.93
CA LEU A 25 -8.48 -10.57 -6.27
C LEU A 25 -7.36 -11.39 -6.95
N GLY A 26 -6.18 -11.48 -6.33
CA GLY A 26 -5.04 -12.21 -6.88
C GLY A 26 -4.27 -11.48 -7.99
N LEU A 27 -4.53 -10.18 -8.18
CA LEU A 27 -3.89 -9.38 -9.24
C LEU A 27 -2.40 -9.13 -8.98
N PHE A 28 -1.98 -9.20 -7.72
CA PHE A 28 -0.57 -9.19 -7.32
C PHE A 28 -0.39 -9.84 -5.95
N GLU A 29 0.86 -10.15 -5.60
CA GLU A 29 1.23 -10.67 -4.28
C GLU A 29 1.78 -9.54 -3.40
N PRO A 30 1.06 -9.14 -2.33
CA PRO A 30 1.54 -8.09 -1.45
C PRO A 30 2.69 -8.60 -0.58
N ARG A 31 3.61 -7.69 -0.23
CA ARG A 31 4.71 -7.92 0.71
C ARG A 31 4.84 -6.72 1.65
N TRP A 32 5.26 -6.99 2.86
CA TRP A 32 5.62 -6.01 3.90
C TRP A 32 6.57 -6.63 4.92
N SER A 33 7.23 -5.80 5.70
CA SER A 33 7.99 -6.24 6.88
C SER A 33 7.27 -5.86 8.16
N ASP A 34 7.62 -6.50 9.28
CA ASP A 34 7.10 -6.13 10.59
C ASP A 34 7.39 -4.67 10.93
N ARG A 35 8.55 -4.13 10.52
CA ARG A 35 8.91 -2.72 10.74
C ARG A 35 7.98 -1.78 9.97
N ILE A 36 7.64 -2.07 8.71
CA ILE A 36 6.67 -1.29 7.93
C ILE A 36 5.30 -1.27 8.61
N LEU A 37 4.84 -2.43 9.09
CA LEU A 37 3.55 -2.53 9.78
C LEU A 37 3.56 -1.76 11.12
N GLU A 38 4.67 -1.81 11.85
CA GLU A 38 4.83 -1.05 13.09
C GLU A 38 4.87 0.45 12.84
N GLU A 39 5.53 0.91 11.78
CA GLU A 39 5.54 2.32 11.36
C GLU A 39 4.12 2.81 11.02
N TRP A 40 3.35 2.00 10.29
CA TRP A 40 1.94 2.32 10.05
C TRP A 40 1.16 2.41 11.37
N ALA A 41 1.23 1.42 12.24
CA ALA A 41 0.50 1.43 13.51
C ALA A 41 0.86 2.66 14.35
N ARG A 42 2.16 2.98 14.50
CA ARG A 42 2.62 4.16 15.24
C ARG A 42 2.17 5.47 14.61
N ALA A 43 2.13 5.56 13.29
CA ALA A 43 1.69 6.75 12.59
C ALA A 43 0.22 7.10 12.91
N THR A 44 -0.65 6.10 13.13
CA THR A 44 -2.06 6.31 13.48
C THR A 44 -2.26 6.88 14.89
N ARG A 45 -1.29 6.69 15.81
CA ARG A 45 -1.33 7.31 17.16
C ARG A 45 -1.43 8.83 17.10
N LYS A 46 -0.95 9.47 16.02
CA LYS A 46 -1.09 10.91 15.83
C LYS A 46 -2.55 11.37 15.71
N ILE A 47 -3.48 10.46 15.43
CA ILE A 47 -4.92 10.70 15.39
C ILE A 47 -5.45 10.58 16.82
N ASP A 48 -5.36 9.39 17.40
CA ASP A 48 -5.65 9.04 18.79
C ASP A 48 -5.15 7.62 19.11
N ASP A 49 -5.20 7.23 20.39
CA ASP A 49 -4.76 5.89 20.84
C ASP A 49 -5.69 4.78 20.32
N ALA A 50 -6.98 5.05 20.10
CA ALA A 50 -7.92 4.08 19.56
C ALA A 50 -7.60 3.75 18.10
N ALA A 51 -7.12 4.72 17.32
CA ALA A 51 -6.69 4.51 15.95
C ALA A 51 -5.49 3.57 15.85
N GLU A 52 -4.56 3.61 16.81
CA GLU A 52 -3.45 2.63 16.86
C GLU A 52 -3.95 1.23 17.18
N VAL A 53 -4.84 1.08 18.14
CA VAL A 53 -5.45 -0.22 18.48
C VAL A 53 -6.18 -0.82 17.28
N PHE A 54 -6.94 0.01 16.56
CA PHE A 54 -7.63 -0.39 15.33
C PHE A 54 -6.62 -0.84 14.25
N ALA A 55 -5.58 -0.06 13.97
CA ALA A 55 -4.55 -0.40 13.00
C ALA A 55 -3.84 -1.73 13.33
N ARG A 56 -3.57 -1.99 14.62
CA ARG A 56 -3.00 -3.27 15.05
C ARG A 56 -3.94 -4.45 14.81
N GLY A 57 -5.25 -4.26 14.99
CA GLY A 57 -6.27 -5.25 14.61
C GLY A 57 -6.27 -5.52 13.10
N GLU A 58 -6.21 -4.47 12.28
CA GLU A 58 -6.09 -4.57 10.82
C GLU A 58 -4.83 -5.33 10.38
N ILE A 59 -3.69 -5.09 11.03
CA ILE A 59 -2.42 -5.81 10.79
C ILE A 59 -2.59 -7.31 11.00
N VAL A 60 -3.26 -7.73 12.07
CA VAL A 60 -3.55 -9.16 12.33
C VAL A 60 -4.41 -9.75 11.21
N MET A 61 -5.43 -9.01 10.77
CA MET A 61 -6.30 -9.45 9.67
C MET A 61 -5.54 -9.57 8.35
N LEU A 62 -4.67 -8.61 8.04
CA LEU A 62 -3.82 -8.64 6.83
C LEU A 62 -2.85 -9.83 6.85
N ASN A 63 -2.18 -10.07 7.97
CA ASN A 63 -1.23 -11.19 8.10
C ASN A 63 -1.95 -12.55 8.03
N THR A 64 -3.19 -12.62 8.50
CA THR A 64 -4.04 -13.81 8.38
C THR A 64 -4.46 -14.04 6.92
N ALA A 65 -4.85 -12.97 6.22
CA ALA A 65 -5.28 -13.05 4.82
C ALA A 65 -4.11 -13.33 3.87
N PHE A 66 -2.91 -12.85 4.21
CA PHE A 66 -1.70 -12.97 3.39
C PHE A 66 -0.52 -13.56 4.18
N PRO A 67 -0.58 -14.85 4.56
CA PRO A 67 0.42 -15.45 5.45
C PRO A 67 1.84 -15.48 4.86
N ARG A 68 1.98 -15.29 3.54
CA ARG A 68 3.27 -15.22 2.85
C ARG A 68 3.75 -13.79 2.58
N ALA A 69 3.04 -12.77 3.08
CA ALA A 69 3.38 -11.38 2.81
C ALA A 69 4.51 -10.84 3.70
N ILE A 70 4.65 -11.37 4.91
CA ILE A 70 5.71 -10.97 5.85
C ILE A 70 7.08 -11.36 5.30
N ILE A 71 7.98 -10.38 5.26
CA ILE A 71 9.37 -10.54 4.85
C ILE A 71 10.26 -10.35 6.07
N SER A 72 11.16 -11.33 6.29
CA SER A 72 12.31 -11.16 7.17
C SER A 72 13.47 -10.57 6.40
N VAL A 73 13.95 -9.40 6.81
CA VAL A 73 15.09 -8.73 6.18
C VAL A 73 16.38 -9.49 6.46
N LYS A 74 17.17 -9.72 5.42
CA LYS A 74 18.49 -10.37 5.55
C LYS A 74 19.45 -9.49 6.33
N GLY A 75 20.11 -10.07 7.34
CA GLY A 75 21.11 -9.33 8.16
C GLY A 75 22.21 -8.71 7.32
N GLY A 76 22.62 -7.48 7.68
CA GLY A 76 23.67 -6.74 7.00
C GLY A 76 23.28 -6.07 5.67
N LEU A 77 22.10 -6.35 5.12
CA LEU A 77 21.69 -5.80 3.84
C LEU A 77 21.50 -4.28 3.88
N GLU A 78 20.92 -3.75 4.95
CA GLU A 78 20.72 -2.31 5.13
C GLU A 78 22.03 -1.53 5.11
N GLN A 79 23.14 -2.12 5.59
CA GLN A 79 24.46 -1.47 5.62
C GLN A 79 25.06 -1.27 4.21
N ARG A 80 24.63 -2.06 3.23
CA ARG A 80 25.07 -1.97 1.82
C ARG A 80 24.27 -0.95 1.03
N LEU A 81 23.06 -0.66 1.46
CA LEU A 81 22.09 0.11 0.71
C LEU A 81 22.14 1.59 1.09
N TRP A 82 21.71 2.42 0.17
CA TRP A 82 21.61 3.86 0.36
C TRP A 82 20.32 4.41 -0.25
N LEU A 83 19.65 5.29 0.48
CA LEU A 83 18.54 6.13 0.02
C LEU A 83 18.76 7.56 0.52
N PRO A 84 18.12 8.58 -0.11
CA PRO A 84 18.16 9.96 0.37
C PRO A 84 17.72 10.13 1.82
N ASP A 85 16.71 9.35 2.26
CA ASP A 85 16.36 9.22 3.67
C ASP A 85 16.85 7.87 4.19
N ALA A 86 17.74 7.92 5.18
CA ALA A 86 18.29 6.71 5.80
C ALA A 86 17.24 5.89 6.55
N ASP A 87 16.15 6.52 7.02
CA ASP A 87 15.07 5.84 7.72
C ASP A 87 14.26 4.93 6.79
N ASP A 88 14.28 5.19 5.47
CA ASP A 88 13.58 4.39 4.46
C ASP A 88 14.41 3.20 3.93
N VAL A 89 15.69 3.09 4.27
CA VAL A 89 16.59 2.01 3.77
C VAL A 89 16.06 0.62 4.09
N HIS A 90 15.40 0.44 5.24
CA HIS A 90 14.80 -0.85 5.61
C HIS A 90 13.69 -1.30 4.65
N VAL A 91 12.95 -0.35 4.02
CA VAL A 91 11.92 -0.65 3.01
C VAL A 91 12.57 -1.24 1.76
N LEU A 92 13.66 -0.63 1.29
CA LEU A 92 14.45 -1.14 0.18
C LEU A 92 15.03 -2.52 0.49
N ALA A 93 15.61 -2.69 1.67
CA ALA A 93 16.17 -3.97 2.13
C ALA A 93 15.09 -5.07 2.21
N ALA A 94 13.88 -4.74 2.65
CA ALA A 94 12.76 -5.66 2.68
C ALA A 94 12.34 -6.09 1.26
N ALA A 95 12.26 -5.17 0.31
CA ALA A 95 11.91 -5.48 -1.07
C ALA A 95 12.91 -6.45 -1.72
N ILE A 96 14.21 -6.19 -1.53
CA ILE A 96 15.28 -7.06 -2.03
C ILE A 96 15.22 -8.43 -1.35
N SER A 97 15.09 -8.47 -0.02
CA SER A 97 15.01 -9.72 0.76
C SER A 97 13.82 -10.59 0.35
N GLY A 98 12.69 -9.96 0.03
CA GLY A 98 11.47 -10.61 -0.43
C GLY A 98 11.45 -10.97 -1.92
N SER A 99 12.53 -10.69 -2.65
CA SER A 99 12.58 -10.84 -4.11
C SER A 99 11.36 -10.20 -4.78
N CYS A 100 11.06 -8.97 -4.38
CA CYS A 100 9.96 -8.20 -4.93
C CYS A 100 10.30 -7.68 -6.34
N ASP A 101 9.27 -7.48 -7.16
CA ASP A 101 9.39 -6.83 -8.47
C ASP A 101 9.41 -5.30 -8.34
N GLY A 102 8.95 -4.78 -7.18
CA GLY A 102 8.97 -3.35 -6.93
C GLY A 102 8.42 -2.94 -5.57
N ILE A 103 8.46 -1.64 -5.33
CA ILE A 103 7.97 -0.97 -4.13
C ILE A 103 6.82 -0.05 -4.51
N MET A 104 5.68 -0.18 -3.81
CA MET A 104 4.56 0.75 -3.91
C MET A 104 4.68 1.79 -2.81
N THR A 105 4.89 3.04 -3.20
CA THR A 105 5.06 4.17 -2.29
C THR A 105 4.49 5.47 -2.87
N MET A 106 4.10 6.40 -2.00
CA MET A 106 3.81 7.79 -2.36
C MET A 106 5.03 8.71 -2.19
N ASN A 107 6.09 8.22 -1.57
CA ASN A 107 7.30 8.97 -1.26
C ASN A 107 8.29 8.91 -2.43
N ASN A 108 7.97 9.66 -3.50
CA ASN A 108 8.78 9.67 -4.70
C ASN A 108 10.18 10.27 -4.51
N LYS A 109 10.34 11.15 -3.51
CA LYS A 109 11.57 11.88 -3.25
C LYS A 109 12.64 10.96 -2.67
N ASP A 110 12.25 10.12 -1.72
CA ASP A 110 13.18 9.30 -0.97
C ASP A 110 13.38 7.90 -1.61
N PHE A 111 12.55 7.58 -2.63
CA PHE A 111 12.73 6.40 -3.49
C PHE A 111 12.98 6.79 -4.96
N PRO A 112 14.16 7.34 -5.31
CA PRO A 112 14.51 7.66 -6.69
C PRO A 112 14.48 6.43 -7.59
N ARG A 113 13.92 6.57 -8.80
CA ARG A 113 13.77 5.44 -9.74
C ARG A 113 15.10 4.80 -10.11
N GLU A 114 16.13 5.61 -10.26
CA GLU A 114 17.48 5.16 -10.63
C GLU A 114 18.02 4.18 -9.61
N ILE A 115 17.96 4.52 -8.32
CA ILE A 115 18.43 3.66 -7.23
C ILE A 115 17.64 2.34 -7.18
N LEU A 116 16.31 2.40 -7.35
CA LEU A 116 15.49 1.20 -7.37
C LEU A 116 15.82 0.32 -8.58
N THR A 117 16.04 0.93 -9.74
CA THR A 117 16.39 0.21 -10.97
C THR A 117 17.74 -0.49 -10.84
N ASP A 118 18.72 0.12 -10.19
CA ASP A 118 20.03 -0.48 -9.91
C ASP A 118 19.91 -1.74 -9.03
N GLU A 119 18.91 -1.80 -8.17
CA GLU A 119 18.57 -2.98 -7.34
C GLU A 119 17.54 -3.91 -8.03
N GLY A 120 17.20 -3.66 -9.29
CA GLY A 120 16.25 -4.49 -10.06
C GLY A 120 14.79 -4.29 -9.67
N LEU A 121 14.44 -3.16 -9.05
CA LEU A 121 13.11 -2.87 -8.55
C LEU A 121 12.42 -1.77 -9.36
N ILE A 122 11.09 -1.85 -9.43
CA ILE A 122 10.24 -0.82 -10.03
C ILE A 122 9.57 -0.01 -8.91
N ARG A 123 9.49 1.31 -9.05
CA ARG A 123 8.67 2.14 -8.18
C ARG A 123 7.26 2.26 -8.73
N PHE A 124 6.27 1.86 -7.94
CA PHE A 124 4.86 1.98 -8.23
C PHE A 124 4.22 3.11 -7.43
N GLY A 125 3.51 4.02 -8.12
CA GLY A 125 2.56 4.92 -7.48
C GLY A 125 1.21 4.21 -7.31
N PRO A 126 0.54 4.30 -6.15
CA PRO A 126 -0.70 3.56 -5.90
C PRO A 126 -1.82 3.91 -6.89
N ASP A 127 -1.97 5.18 -7.30
CA ASP A 127 -3.01 5.60 -8.24
C ASP A 127 -2.82 4.96 -9.63
N GLU A 128 -1.60 5.01 -10.16
CA GLU A 128 -1.26 4.39 -11.45
C GLU A 128 -1.36 2.87 -11.38
N PHE A 129 -0.92 2.27 -10.28
CA PHE A 129 -1.01 0.84 -10.05
C PHE A 129 -2.47 0.36 -10.03
N CYS A 130 -3.36 1.06 -9.31
CA CYS A 130 -4.78 0.72 -9.27
C CYS A 130 -5.45 0.86 -10.66
N CYS A 131 -5.05 1.87 -11.46
CA CYS A 131 -5.52 1.97 -12.85
C CYS A 131 -5.11 0.75 -13.69
N ARG A 132 -3.89 0.26 -13.49
CA ARG A 132 -3.41 -0.94 -14.18
C ARG A 132 -4.20 -2.18 -13.73
N MET A 133 -4.46 -2.35 -12.44
CA MET A 133 -5.27 -3.46 -11.92
C MET A 133 -6.72 -3.38 -12.44
N LEU A 134 -7.29 -2.18 -12.55
CA LEU A 134 -8.61 -1.98 -13.16
C LEU A 134 -8.63 -2.41 -14.64
N ALA A 135 -7.55 -2.21 -15.37
CA ALA A 135 -7.46 -2.67 -16.75
C ALA A 135 -7.32 -4.20 -16.87
N GLU A 136 -6.69 -4.85 -15.89
CA GLU A 136 -6.54 -6.32 -15.82
C GLU A 136 -7.85 -7.01 -15.40
N ASP A 137 -8.55 -6.49 -14.39
CA ASP A 137 -9.85 -6.99 -13.91
C ASP A 137 -10.84 -5.82 -13.65
N PRO A 138 -11.52 -5.34 -14.68
CA PRO A 138 -12.46 -4.24 -14.55
C PRO A 138 -13.63 -4.52 -13.61
N ILE A 139 -14.12 -5.77 -13.59
CA ILE A 139 -15.29 -6.16 -12.79
C ILE A 139 -14.91 -6.26 -11.32
N GLY A 140 -13.82 -6.97 -11.01
CA GLY A 140 -13.36 -7.14 -9.66
C GLY A 140 -12.97 -5.82 -9.01
N MET A 141 -12.19 -4.99 -9.71
CA MET A 141 -11.76 -3.69 -9.18
C MET A 141 -12.90 -2.68 -9.00
N ARG A 142 -13.93 -2.71 -9.87
CA ARG A 142 -15.15 -1.93 -9.65
C ARG A 142 -15.87 -2.42 -8.40
N GLY A 143 -16.03 -3.74 -8.23
CA GLY A 143 -16.66 -4.31 -7.05
C GLY A 143 -15.95 -3.92 -5.74
N VAL A 144 -14.62 -3.89 -5.74
CA VAL A 144 -13.83 -3.38 -4.60
C VAL A 144 -14.13 -1.90 -4.34
N ALA A 145 -14.11 -1.06 -5.37
CA ALA A 145 -14.40 0.37 -5.23
C ALA A 145 -15.84 0.63 -4.74
N ASP A 146 -16.82 -0.10 -5.24
CA ASP A 146 -18.23 0.02 -4.83
C ASP A 146 -18.43 -0.39 -3.37
N ALA A 147 -17.75 -1.44 -2.91
CA ALA A 147 -17.77 -1.85 -1.50
C ALA A 147 -17.16 -0.77 -0.58
N ILE A 148 -16.06 -0.15 -0.99
CA ILE A 148 -15.44 0.96 -0.25
C ILE A 148 -16.37 2.16 -0.19
N LEU A 149 -17.04 2.51 -1.29
CA LEU A 149 -18.01 3.61 -1.34
C LEU A 149 -19.19 3.34 -0.41
N ALA A 150 -19.75 2.12 -0.46
CA ALA A 150 -20.84 1.69 0.42
C ALA A 150 -20.46 1.78 1.90
N GLN A 151 -19.24 1.37 2.25
CA GLN A 151 -18.71 1.50 3.60
C GLN A 151 -18.55 2.97 4.03
N ALA A 152 -18.04 3.84 3.15
CA ALA A 152 -17.92 5.27 3.41
C ALA A 152 -19.30 5.92 3.68
N HIS A 153 -20.33 5.53 2.96
CA HIS A 153 -21.71 5.97 3.22
C HIS A 153 -22.24 5.47 4.57
N ALA A 154 -21.97 4.22 4.92
CA ALA A 154 -22.44 3.62 6.19
C ALA A 154 -21.76 4.26 7.43
N MET A 155 -20.54 4.76 7.31
CA MET A 155 -19.82 5.44 8.40
C MET A 155 -20.33 6.85 8.71
N GLY A 156 -21.18 7.40 7.90
CA GLY A 156 -22.04 8.55 8.24
C GLY A 156 -21.58 9.92 7.74
N GLY A 157 -22.53 10.72 7.32
CA GLY A 157 -22.49 12.17 7.20
C GLY A 157 -22.42 12.76 5.81
N GLU A 158 -21.65 12.23 4.89
CA GLU A 158 -21.57 12.78 3.53
C GLU A 158 -21.97 11.72 2.50
N SER A 159 -22.82 12.11 1.55
CA SER A 159 -23.06 11.30 0.36
C SER A 159 -21.87 11.43 -0.59
N TRP A 160 -20.91 10.51 -0.49
CA TRP A 160 -19.71 10.50 -1.34
C TRP A 160 -20.07 10.08 -2.75
N GLU A 161 -19.67 10.88 -3.72
CA GLU A 161 -19.54 10.42 -5.09
C GLU A 161 -18.23 9.66 -5.27
N MET A 162 -18.23 8.55 -6.02
CA MET A 162 -17.04 7.70 -6.23
C MET A 162 -15.80 8.51 -6.60
N ARG A 163 -15.93 9.39 -7.59
CA ARG A 163 -14.82 10.22 -8.07
C ARG A 163 -14.28 11.17 -6.98
N ALA A 164 -15.15 11.74 -6.16
CA ALA A 164 -14.76 12.63 -5.08
C ALA A 164 -14.03 11.87 -3.97
N LEU A 165 -14.54 10.68 -3.58
CA LEU A 165 -13.92 9.80 -2.60
C LEU A 165 -12.50 9.39 -3.04
N MET A 166 -12.36 8.91 -4.27
CA MET A 166 -11.05 8.49 -4.80
C MET A 166 -10.08 9.67 -4.91
N LYS A 167 -10.55 10.86 -5.31
CA LYS A 167 -9.71 12.07 -5.33
C LYS A 167 -9.21 12.44 -3.94
N LYS A 168 -10.07 12.39 -2.92
CA LYS A 168 -9.70 12.63 -1.52
C LYS A 168 -8.68 11.60 -1.03
N ALA A 169 -8.82 10.36 -1.46
CA ALA A 169 -7.89 9.27 -1.17
C ALA A 169 -6.57 9.34 -1.98
N ARG A 170 -6.30 10.42 -2.72
CA ARG A 170 -5.12 10.59 -3.59
C ARG A 170 -5.04 9.58 -4.74
N LEU A 171 -6.21 9.13 -5.23
CA LEU A 171 -6.38 8.21 -6.35
C LEU A 171 -7.21 8.84 -7.50
N PRO A 172 -6.84 10.06 -7.98
CA PRO A 172 -7.67 10.81 -8.91
C PRO A 172 -7.76 10.17 -10.30
N ARG A 173 -6.70 9.50 -10.76
CA ARG A 173 -6.69 8.81 -12.07
C ARG A 173 -7.59 7.58 -12.04
N PHE A 174 -7.48 6.79 -10.97
CA PHE A 174 -8.34 5.64 -10.75
C PHE A 174 -9.81 6.07 -10.65
N GLY A 175 -10.13 7.10 -9.82
CA GLY A 175 -11.49 7.61 -9.71
C GLY A 175 -12.06 8.15 -11.05
N LYS A 176 -11.20 8.65 -11.95
CA LYS A 176 -11.62 9.05 -13.31
C LYS A 176 -11.85 7.84 -14.21
N ALA A 177 -11.09 6.78 -14.05
CA ALA A 177 -11.19 5.57 -14.87
C ALA A 177 -12.41 4.69 -14.52
N LEU A 178 -12.99 4.87 -13.31
CA LEU A 178 -14.21 4.19 -12.88
C LEU A 178 -15.50 4.78 -13.47
N VAL A 179 -15.48 6.00 -13.93
CA VAL A 179 -16.62 6.76 -14.49
C VAL A 179 -16.48 6.85 -16.02
#